data_d30367c14a0d7a02d9e6163f469463a3
#
_entry.id   d30367c14a0d7a02d9e6163f469463a3
#
_cell.length_a   1.000
_cell.length_b   1.000
_cell.length_c   1.000
_cell.angle_alpha   90.00
_cell.angle_beta   90.00
_cell.angle_gamma   90.00
#
_symmetry.space_group_name_H-M   'P 1'
#
loop_
_entity.id
_entity.type
_entity.pdbx_description
1 polymer ?
#
loop_
_entity_poly.entity_id
_entity_poly.type
_entity_poly.pdbx_seq_one_letter_code
_entity_poly.pdbx_strand_id
1 'polypeptide(L)'
;MKVILLENVGKVGSIGDVIDVKRGFARNYLISKKKALFASKENIKEVDKIKQELSIKDQEKKKEAKIIQEKLQNKEFEVKKLSTENKELYGSVTPSEIAKILVEKEKIDINPSIIQPIKEIKSLGTFKVILNLHSKIQSVIFIKVVSEETTK
;
A
#
# COMPACT_ATOMS: atom_id res chain seq x y z
N MET A 1 -3.67 -5.62 34.31
CA MET A 1 -4.62 -6.50 33.62
C MET A 1 -4.00 -6.94 32.30
N LYS A 2 -3.97 -8.23 32.08
CA LYS A 2 -3.37 -8.78 30.85
C LYS A 2 -4.44 -8.93 29.77
N VAL A 3 -4.13 -8.44 28.59
CA VAL A 3 -4.99 -8.52 27.40
C VAL A 3 -4.18 -8.99 26.19
N ILE A 4 -4.87 -9.58 25.21
CA ILE A 4 -4.29 -10.00 23.94
C ILE A 4 -4.78 -9.04 22.87
N LEU A 5 -3.86 -8.48 22.09
CA LEU A 5 -4.20 -7.58 21.00
C LEU A 5 -4.75 -8.33 19.79
N LEU A 6 -5.86 -7.85 19.26
CA LEU A 6 -6.49 -8.37 18.02
C LEU A 6 -6.05 -7.61 16.78
N GLU A 7 -5.42 -6.46 16.96
CA GLU A 7 -4.89 -5.64 15.89
C GLU A 7 -3.61 -4.93 16.35
N ASN A 8 -2.88 -4.37 15.42
CA ASN A 8 -1.70 -3.57 15.75
C ASN A 8 -2.12 -2.24 16.37
N VAL A 9 -1.75 -2.02 17.61
CA VAL A 9 -2.01 -0.76 18.34
C VAL A 9 -0.69 0.00 18.48
N GLY A 10 -0.59 1.15 17.86
CA GLY A 10 0.61 1.97 17.90
C GLY A 10 1.05 2.29 19.33
N LYS A 11 2.35 2.13 19.61
CA LYS A 11 2.99 2.32 20.93
C LYS A 11 2.58 1.32 22.02
N VAL A 12 1.69 0.38 21.74
CA VAL A 12 1.21 -0.61 22.71
C VAL A 12 1.71 -2.01 22.38
N GLY A 13 1.52 -2.45 21.14
CA GLY A 13 1.98 -3.78 20.71
C GLY A 13 1.35 -4.20 19.38
N SER A 14 1.72 -5.39 18.95
CA SER A 14 1.28 -6.01 17.71
C SER A 14 0.17 -7.04 17.94
N ILE A 15 -0.50 -7.43 16.86
CA ILE A 15 -1.54 -8.46 16.91
C ILE A 15 -1.00 -9.77 17.54
N GLY A 16 -1.75 -10.30 18.47
CA GLY A 16 -1.40 -11.52 19.21
C GLY A 16 -0.46 -11.31 20.39
N ASP A 17 -0.02 -10.08 20.66
CA ASP A 17 0.81 -9.80 21.82
C ASP A 17 -0.05 -9.79 23.10
N VAL A 18 0.49 -10.44 24.13
CA VAL A 18 -0.09 -10.39 25.49
C VAL A 18 0.59 -9.26 26.24
N ILE A 19 -0.17 -8.24 26.57
CA ILE A 19 0.34 -7.04 27.24
C ILE A 19 -0.35 -6.82 28.58
N ASP A 20 0.36 -6.18 29.51
CA ASP A 20 -0.19 -5.78 30.80
C ASP A 20 -0.45 -4.27 30.76
N VAL A 21 -1.70 -3.88 30.91
CA VAL A 21 -2.16 -2.49 30.83
C VAL A 21 -3.05 -2.15 32.02
N LYS A 22 -3.20 -0.86 32.29
CA LYS A 22 -4.10 -0.40 33.32
C LYS A 22 -5.54 -0.85 33.04
N ARG A 23 -6.24 -1.28 34.08
CA ARG A 23 -7.60 -1.82 33.99
C ARG A 23 -8.59 -0.88 33.28
N GLY A 24 -8.51 0.42 33.54
CA GLY A 24 -9.36 1.42 32.89
C GLY A 24 -9.10 1.52 31.38
N PHE A 25 -7.84 1.55 30.98
CA PHE A 25 -7.44 1.58 29.57
C PHE A 25 -7.86 0.31 28.84
N ALA A 26 -7.64 -0.84 29.44
CA ALA A 26 -8.05 -2.13 28.86
C ALA A 26 -9.56 -2.19 28.62
N ARG A 27 -10.37 -1.86 29.62
CA ARG A 27 -11.82 -1.93 29.52
C ARG A 27 -12.42 -0.85 28.63
N ASN A 28 -12.03 0.40 28.81
CA ASN A 28 -12.67 1.55 28.15
C ASN A 28 -12.21 1.78 26.72
N TYR A 29 -11.03 1.32 26.38
CA TYR A 29 -10.44 1.53 25.05
C TYR A 29 -10.25 0.22 24.30
N LEU A 30 -9.42 -0.68 24.79
CA LEU A 30 -9.04 -1.89 24.04
C LEU A 30 -10.21 -2.87 23.86
N ILE A 31 -10.90 -3.20 24.95
CA ILE A 31 -12.00 -4.18 24.90
C ILE A 31 -13.28 -3.54 24.35
N SER A 32 -13.60 -2.34 24.77
CA SER A 32 -14.77 -1.62 24.28
C SER A 32 -14.75 -1.40 22.77
N LYS A 33 -13.59 -1.11 22.20
CA LYS A 33 -13.41 -0.96 20.74
C LYS A 33 -13.07 -2.26 20.02
N LYS A 34 -13.14 -3.39 20.70
CA LYS A 34 -12.82 -4.73 20.14
C LYS A 34 -11.39 -4.84 19.58
N LYS A 35 -10.47 -4.09 20.15
CA LYS A 35 -9.05 -4.09 19.78
C LYS A 35 -8.24 -5.13 20.54
N ALA A 36 -8.75 -5.62 21.64
CA ALA A 36 -8.12 -6.64 22.47
C ALA A 36 -9.17 -7.50 23.18
N LEU A 37 -8.75 -8.69 23.61
CA LEU A 37 -9.51 -9.59 24.45
C LEU A 37 -8.78 -9.85 25.77
N PHE A 38 -9.52 -10.35 26.78
CA PHE A 38 -8.87 -10.81 28.00
C PHE A 38 -7.91 -11.96 27.72
N ALA A 39 -6.75 -11.95 28.37
CA ALA A 39 -5.73 -12.98 28.22
C ALA A 39 -6.12 -14.29 28.95
N SER A 40 -7.15 -14.96 28.48
CA SER A 40 -7.51 -16.30 28.92
C SER A 40 -6.79 -17.36 28.06
N LYS A 41 -6.66 -18.58 28.56
CA LYS A 41 -6.01 -19.67 27.81
C LYS A 41 -6.74 -19.97 26.49
N GLU A 42 -8.06 -19.84 26.47
CA GLU A 42 -8.89 -20.04 25.28
C GLU A 42 -8.68 -18.93 24.26
N ASN A 43 -8.70 -17.67 24.73
CA ASN A 43 -8.49 -16.52 23.86
C ASN A 43 -7.05 -16.51 23.29
N ILE A 44 -6.06 -16.94 24.05
CA ILE A 44 -4.67 -17.09 23.56
C ILE A 44 -4.62 -18.07 22.39
N LYS A 45 -5.27 -19.21 22.49
CA LYS A 45 -5.32 -20.20 21.40
C LYS A 45 -6.02 -19.68 20.16
N GLU A 46 -7.14 -18.98 20.33
CA GLU A 46 -7.87 -18.36 19.21
C GLU A 46 -7.06 -17.30 18.51
N VAL A 47 -6.41 -16.43 19.28
CA VAL A 47 -5.58 -15.36 18.71
C VAL A 47 -4.32 -15.93 18.03
N ASP A 48 -3.71 -17.00 18.58
CA ASP A 48 -2.59 -17.66 17.92
C ASP A 48 -2.98 -18.23 16.55
N LYS A 49 -4.18 -18.83 16.43
CA LYS A 49 -4.70 -19.29 15.14
C LYS A 49 -4.90 -18.11 14.16
N ILE A 50 -5.52 -17.04 14.62
CA ILE A 50 -5.73 -15.83 13.80
C ILE A 50 -4.38 -15.24 13.39
N LYS A 51 -3.42 -15.19 14.30
CA LYS A 51 -2.06 -14.69 14.02
C LYS A 51 -1.36 -15.54 12.95
N GLN A 52 -1.48 -16.86 13.01
CA GLN A 52 -0.93 -17.76 12.00
C GLN A 52 -1.59 -17.54 10.63
N GLU A 53 -2.91 -17.44 10.58
CA GLU A 53 -3.65 -17.16 9.34
C GLU A 53 -3.26 -15.81 8.74
N LEU A 54 -3.17 -14.77 9.56
CA LEU A 54 -2.74 -13.44 9.13
C LEU A 54 -1.28 -13.44 8.67
N SER A 55 -0.40 -14.17 9.36
CA SER A 55 0.99 -14.32 8.96
C SER A 55 1.11 -14.99 7.60
N ILE A 56 0.34 -16.05 7.35
CA ILE A 56 0.30 -16.74 6.06
C ILE A 56 -0.19 -15.80 4.96
N LYS A 57 -1.29 -15.08 5.20
CA LYS A 57 -1.82 -14.08 4.25
C LYS A 57 -0.82 -12.96 3.97
N ASP A 58 -0.13 -12.48 4.99
CA ASP A 58 0.91 -11.45 4.82
C ASP A 58 2.09 -11.97 4.00
N GLN A 59 2.52 -13.22 4.23
CA GLN A 59 3.56 -13.85 3.43
C GLN A 59 3.14 -14.04 1.97
N GLU A 60 1.90 -14.43 1.71
CA GLU A 60 1.36 -14.53 0.34
C GLU A 60 1.35 -13.18 -0.35
N LYS A 61 0.83 -12.14 0.30
CA LYS A 61 0.85 -10.76 -0.21
C LYS A 61 2.29 -10.28 -0.46
N LYS A 62 3.20 -10.63 0.42
CA LYS A 62 4.61 -10.29 0.28
C LYS A 62 5.26 -10.97 -0.93
N LYS A 63 4.93 -12.24 -1.18
CA LYS A 63 5.37 -12.96 -2.38
C LYS A 63 4.81 -12.33 -3.66
N GLU A 64 3.51 -12.05 -3.69
CA GLU A 64 2.88 -11.35 -4.81
C GLU A 64 3.51 -9.98 -5.05
N ALA A 65 3.73 -9.21 -3.99
CA ALA A 65 4.39 -7.92 -4.07
C ALA A 65 5.82 -8.02 -4.64
N LYS A 66 6.58 -9.03 -4.25
CA LYS A 66 7.92 -9.29 -4.81
C LYS A 66 7.87 -9.62 -6.30
N ILE A 67 6.93 -10.45 -6.73
CA ILE A 67 6.74 -10.79 -8.15
C ILE A 67 6.41 -9.54 -8.95
N ILE A 68 5.50 -8.71 -8.45
CA ILE A 68 5.13 -7.44 -9.08
C ILE A 68 6.35 -6.49 -9.09
N GLN A 69 7.09 -6.41 -8.00
CA GLN A 69 8.30 -5.61 -7.92
C GLN A 69 9.31 -6.00 -9.00
N GLU A 70 9.61 -7.29 -9.14
CA GLU A 70 10.53 -7.78 -10.16
C GLU A 70 10.06 -7.47 -11.57
N LYS A 71 8.75 -7.55 -11.82
CA LYS A 71 8.16 -7.23 -13.12
C LYS A 71 8.19 -5.75 -13.45
N LEU A 72 7.99 -4.90 -12.46
CA LEU A 72 7.83 -3.45 -12.65
C LEU A 72 9.09 -2.63 -12.35
N GLN A 73 10.03 -3.17 -11.59
CA GLN A 73 11.22 -2.43 -11.18
C GLN A 73 12.03 -1.94 -12.38
N ASN A 74 12.34 -0.64 -12.36
CA ASN A 74 13.09 0.05 -13.42
C ASN A 74 12.43 0.00 -14.81
N LYS A 75 11.13 -0.32 -14.89
CA LYS A 75 10.39 -0.23 -16.15
C LYS A 75 9.95 1.20 -16.43
N GLU A 76 9.94 1.52 -17.70
CA GLU A 76 9.46 2.80 -18.22
C GLU A 76 8.11 2.61 -18.90
N PHE A 77 7.14 3.43 -18.54
CA PHE A 77 5.81 3.44 -19.13
C PHE A 77 5.57 4.78 -19.81
N GLU A 78 5.10 4.72 -21.03
CA GLU A 78 4.79 5.92 -21.80
C GLU A 78 3.34 6.35 -21.58
N VAL A 79 3.16 7.61 -21.24
CA VAL A 79 1.85 8.24 -21.05
C VAL A 79 1.68 9.35 -22.08
N LYS A 80 0.63 9.29 -22.86
CA LYS A 80 0.29 10.35 -23.82
C LYS A 80 -0.66 11.36 -23.18
N LYS A 81 -0.29 12.61 -23.20
CA LYS A 81 -1.09 13.71 -22.68
C LYS A 81 -1.01 14.92 -23.60
N LEU A 82 -2.10 15.67 -23.65
CA LEU A 82 -2.11 16.95 -24.34
C LEU A 82 -1.21 17.94 -23.60
N SER A 83 -0.36 18.62 -24.34
CA SER A 83 0.57 19.58 -23.78
C SER A 83 0.50 20.91 -24.53
N THR A 84 0.89 21.98 -23.83
CA THR A 84 1.07 23.30 -24.43
C THR A 84 2.39 23.38 -25.21
N GLU A 85 2.59 24.43 -25.97
CA GLU A 85 3.85 24.73 -26.67
C GLU A 85 5.06 24.81 -25.71
N ASN A 86 4.82 25.19 -24.45
CA ASN A 86 5.82 25.26 -23.40
C ASN A 86 6.14 23.91 -22.76
N LYS A 87 5.65 22.79 -23.29
CA LYS A 87 5.79 21.44 -22.75
C LYS A 87 5.11 21.23 -21.39
N GLU A 88 4.17 22.08 -21.05
CA GLU A 88 3.32 21.92 -19.88
C GLU A 88 2.06 21.14 -20.24
N LEU A 89 1.62 20.25 -19.35
CA LEU A 89 0.41 19.48 -19.58
C LEU A 89 -0.84 20.32 -19.26
N TYR A 90 -1.91 20.10 -20.02
CA TYR A 90 -3.23 20.68 -19.72
C TYR A 90 -3.83 20.16 -18.40
N GLY A 91 -3.33 19.04 -17.90
CA GLY A 91 -3.69 18.48 -16.60
C GLY A 91 -2.55 17.65 -16.05
N SER A 92 -2.58 17.36 -14.77
CA SER A 92 -1.58 16.48 -14.15
C SER A 92 -1.84 15.01 -14.44
N VAL A 93 -0.80 14.19 -14.44
CA VAL A 93 -0.94 12.73 -14.46
C VAL A 93 -1.31 12.25 -13.06
N THR A 94 -2.48 11.65 -12.94
CA THR A 94 -2.98 11.18 -11.66
C THR A 94 -2.53 9.73 -11.38
N PRO A 95 -2.43 9.32 -10.11
CA PRO A 95 -2.16 7.91 -9.78
C PRO A 95 -3.17 6.94 -10.39
N SER A 96 -4.42 7.35 -10.56
CA SER A 96 -5.46 6.54 -11.21
C SER A 96 -5.14 6.25 -12.68
N GLU A 97 -4.58 7.21 -13.39
CA GLU A 97 -4.15 7.02 -14.78
C GLU A 97 -2.96 6.07 -14.89
N ILE A 98 -2.01 6.21 -13.97
CA ILE A 98 -0.86 5.30 -13.89
C ILE A 98 -1.33 3.87 -13.62
N ALA A 99 -2.27 3.68 -12.69
CA ALA A 99 -2.85 2.37 -12.41
C ALA A 99 -3.53 1.76 -13.64
N LYS A 100 -4.28 2.53 -14.40
CA LYS A 100 -4.91 2.07 -15.66
C LYS A 100 -3.87 1.61 -16.68
N ILE A 101 -2.79 2.34 -16.85
CA ILE A 101 -1.69 1.99 -17.77
C ILE A 101 -1.03 0.68 -17.35
N LEU A 102 -0.81 0.48 -16.06
CA LEU A 102 -0.25 -0.75 -15.53
C LEU A 102 -1.16 -1.96 -15.78
N VAL A 103 -2.47 -1.77 -15.65
CA VAL A 103 -3.46 -2.81 -15.98
C VAL A 103 -3.44 -3.15 -17.47
N GLU A 104 -3.38 -2.14 -18.33
CA GLU A 104 -3.38 -2.32 -19.79
C GLU A 104 -2.10 -2.99 -20.32
N LYS A 105 -0.93 -2.54 -19.82
CA LYS A 105 0.37 -3.01 -20.34
C LYS A 105 0.88 -4.28 -19.66
N GLU A 106 0.74 -4.38 -18.37
CA GLU A 106 1.28 -5.51 -17.58
C GLU A 106 0.19 -6.41 -17.02
N LYS A 107 -1.08 -6.08 -17.20
CA LYS A 107 -2.24 -6.78 -16.64
C LYS A 107 -2.18 -6.94 -15.11
N ILE A 108 -1.59 -5.96 -14.44
CA ILE A 108 -1.45 -5.92 -13.00
C ILE A 108 -2.43 -4.89 -12.45
N ASP A 109 -3.37 -5.35 -11.64
CA ASP A 109 -4.32 -4.46 -10.97
C ASP A 109 -3.67 -3.89 -9.70
N ILE A 110 -3.44 -2.59 -9.72
CA ILE A 110 -2.81 -1.87 -8.62
C ILE A 110 -3.75 -0.78 -8.12
N ASN A 111 -3.93 -0.72 -6.82
CA ASN A 111 -4.73 0.34 -6.21
C ASN A 111 -4.00 1.70 -6.37
N PRO A 112 -4.66 2.73 -6.91
CA PRO A 112 -4.05 4.05 -7.06
C PRO A 112 -3.49 4.64 -5.76
N SER A 113 -4.03 4.28 -4.62
CA SER A 113 -3.58 4.79 -3.32
C SER A 113 -2.14 4.38 -2.95
N ILE A 114 -1.62 3.31 -3.54
CA ILE A 114 -0.24 2.86 -3.31
C ILE A 114 0.77 3.53 -4.24
N ILE A 115 0.30 4.24 -5.24
CA ILE A 115 1.13 4.94 -6.21
C ILE A 115 1.48 6.32 -5.66
N GLN A 116 2.78 6.56 -5.43
CA GLN A 116 3.26 7.84 -4.92
C GLN A 116 4.25 8.47 -5.92
N PRO A 117 3.82 9.44 -6.71
CA PRO A 117 4.76 10.21 -7.51
C PRO A 117 5.61 11.10 -6.61
N ILE A 118 6.90 11.17 -6.88
CA ILE A 118 7.84 12.02 -6.12
C ILE A 118 7.51 13.49 -6.30
N LYS A 119 7.08 13.85 -7.50
CA LYS A 119 6.62 15.21 -7.84
C LYS A 119 5.35 15.12 -8.65
N GLU A 120 4.54 16.15 -8.56
CA GLU A 120 3.35 16.26 -9.39
C GLU A 120 3.77 16.33 -10.87
N ILE A 121 3.20 15.46 -11.69
CA ILE A 121 3.53 15.35 -13.10
C ILE A 121 2.66 16.32 -13.90
N LYS A 122 3.20 17.48 -14.26
CA LYS A 122 2.51 18.51 -15.00
C LYS A 122 3.21 18.93 -16.30
N SER A 123 4.35 18.33 -16.61
CA SER A 123 5.14 18.64 -17.80
C SER A 123 5.56 17.37 -18.53
N LEU A 124 6.01 17.54 -19.77
CA LEU A 124 6.60 16.44 -20.53
C LEU A 124 7.94 16.00 -19.92
N GLY A 125 8.25 14.73 -20.00
CA GLY A 125 9.53 14.18 -19.53
C GLY A 125 9.37 12.86 -18.79
N THR A 126 10.46 12.36 -18.23
CA THR A 126 10.49 11.12 -17.46
C THR A 126 10.43 11.44 -15.98
N PHE A 127 9.50 10.82 -15.28
CA PHE A 127 9.29 11.02 -13.85
C PHE A 127 9.39 9.69 -13.11
N LYS A 128 10.00 9.73 -11.94
CA LYS A 128 10.12 8.58 -11.06
C LYS A 128 8.89 8.47 -10.18
N VAL A 129 8.31 7.28 -10.14
CA VAL A 129 7.12 6.98 -9.31
C VAL A 129 7.43 5.80 -8.42
N ILE A 130 7.08 5.91 -7.15
CA ILE A 130 7.25 4.85 -6.17
C ILE A 130 5.93 4.12 -5.97
N LEU A 131 5.97 2.80 -6.07
CA LEU A 131 4.83 1.93 -5.77
C LEU A 131 5.04 1.26 -4.42
N ASN A 132 4.19 1.54 -3.46
CA ASN A 132 4.19 0.91 -2.15
C ASN A 132 3.37 -0.39 -2.21
N LEU A 133 3.98 -1.45 -2.72
CA LEU A 133 3.30 -2.75 -2.90
C LEU A 133 3.01 -3.44 -1.57
N HIS A 134 3.92 -3.30 -0.62
CA HIS A 134 3.79 -3.81 0.74
C HIS A 134 4.49 -2.86 1.69
N SER A 135 4.19 -2.93 2.98
CA SER A 135 4.85 -2.08 4.00
C SER A 135 6.39 -2.17 3.98
N LYS A 136 6.93 -3.29 3.51
CA LYS A 136 8.38 -3.54 3.38
C LYS A 136 8.87 -3.64 1.94
N ILE A 137 7.98 -3.58 0.96
CA ILE A 137 8.30 -3.76 -0.46
C ILE A 137 7.84 -2.54 -1.24
N GLN A 138 8.80 -1.88 -1.86
CA GLN A 138 8.56 -0.75 -2.74
C GLN A 138 9.18 -1.04 -4.10
N SER A 139 8.49 -0.63 -5.16
CA SER A 139 8.99 -0.69 -6.52
C SER A 139 9.11 0.71 -7.10
N VAL A 140 10.08 0.90 -7.96
CA VAL A 140 10.28 2.16 -8.66
C VAL A 140 10.01 1.96 -10.13
N ILE A 141 9.14 2.79 -10.68
CA ILE A 141 8.87 2.83 -12.11
C ILE A 141 9.17 4.23 -12.65
N PHE A 142 9.40 4.31 -13.94
CA PHE A 142 9.58 5.57 -14.65
C PHE A 142 8.39 5.81 -15.55
N ILE A 143 7.80 6.98 -15.45
CA ILE A 143 6.70 7.41 -16.30
C ILE A 143 7.24 8.44 -17.27
N LYS A 144 7.25 8.10 -18.55
CA LYS A 144 7.61 9.01 -19.62
C LYS A 144 6.35 9.66 -20.18
N VAL A 145 6.23 10.94 -19.97
CA VAL A 145 5.10 11.71 -20.49
C VAL A 145 5.49 12.29 -21.85
N VAL A 146 4.73 11.95 -22.87
CA VAL A 146 4.90 12.48 -24.22
C VAL A 146 3.68 13.30 -24.63
N SER A 147 3.88 14.26 -25.51
CA SER A 147 2.76 15.04 -26.03
C SER A 147 1.90 14.18 -26.95
N GLU A 148 0.60 14.21 -26.73
CA GLU A 148 -0.35 13.68 -27.69
C GLU A 148 -0.61 14.79 -28.72
N GLU A 149 -0.01 14.68 -29.90
CA GLU A 149 -0.34 15.57 -31.00
C GLU A 149 -1.75 15.24 -31.47
N THR A 150 -2.66 16.16 -31.27
CA THR A 150 -3.93 16.13 -31.96
C THR A 150 -3.68 16.36 -33.44
N THR A 151 -3.57 15.30 -34.17
CA THR A 151 -3.67 15.37 -35.62
C THR A 151 -5.03 15.97 -35.97
N LYS A 152 -5.01 17.18 -36.43
CA LYS A 152 -6.19 17.77 -37.04
C LYS A 152 -6.56 16.98 -38.31
#